data_2d38eabffbabbaa89f3b7249553073fc
#
_entry.id   2d38eabffbabbaa89f3b7249553073fc
#
_cell.length_a   1.000
_cell.length_b   1.000
_cell.length_c   1.000
_cell.angle_alpha   90.00
_cell.angle_beta   90.00
_cell.angle_gamma   90.00
#
_symmetry.space_group_name_H-M   'P 1'
#
loop_
_entity.id
_entity.type
_entity.pdbx_description
1 polymer ?
#
loop_
_entity_poly.entity_id
_entity_poly.type
_entity_poly.pdbx_seq_one_letter_code
_entity_poly.pdbx_strand_id
1 'polypeptide(L)'
;MLLAEGNKRFCFQHPNDFRKCIKVKKRRDGWEENLIEWFYLRSLSFKKYEVPCLVKCYGWVSTNIGYGVVFDKVVDEDGSDSLTLKKFIKEEYEKLSCETVLEMAEELKKHCLGYSIAVTEPNENNIMVRKEASGCKFVLIDGIGGREGVSIKNILYIIFSFYARRKTKKQFFRFEKKIKIWFDRG
;
A
#
# COMPACT_ATOMS: atom_id res chain seq x y z
N MET A 1 12.66 13.70 -9.07
CA MET A 1 11.45 14.49 -8.76
C MET A 1 10.79 13.90 -7.51
N LEU A 2 10.37 14.72 -6.55
CA LEU A 2 9.60 14.29 -5.38
C LEU A 2 8.14 14.04 -5.79
N LEU A 3 7.63 12.84 -5.52
CA LEU A 3 6.23 12.44 -5.80
C LEU A 3 5.33 12.68 -4.58
N ALA A 4 5.83 12.34 -3.40
CA ALA A 4 5.07 12.47 -2.15
C ALA A 4 6.01 12.57 -0.95
N GLU A 5 5.48 13.21 0.09
CA GLU A 5 6.12 13.31 1.38
C GLU A 5 5.20 12.75 2.46
N GLY A 6 5.59 11.60 3.02
CA GLY A 6 4.93 11.00 4.18
C GLY A 6 5.56 11.49 5.50
N ASN A 7 5.01 11.07 6.62
CA ASN A 7 5.53 11.45 7.95
C ASN A 7 6.98 10.97 8.16
N LYS A 8 7.33 9.80 7.64
CA LYS A 8 8.61 9.13 7.92
C LYS A 8 9.49 8.97 6.68
N ARG A 9 8.92 9.06 5.47
CA ARG A 9 9.60 8.78 4.20
C ARG A 9 9.29 9.83 3.15
N PHE A 10 10.27 10.05 2.28
CA PHE A 10 10.08 10.68 0.98
C PHE A 10 9.83 9.60 -0.07
N CYS A 11 8.99 9.89 -1.05
CA CYS A 11 8.78 9.07 -2.22
C CYS A 11 9.22 9.86 -3.46
N PHE A 12 10.25 9.38 -4.15
CA PHE A 12 10.79 10.00 -5.35
C PHE A 12 10.46 9.18 -6.58
N GLN A 13 10.33 9.85 -7.73
CA GLN A 13 10.32 9.19 -9.03
C GLN A 13 11.66 8.48 -9.25
N HIS A 14 11.63 7.24 -9.73
CA HIS A 14 12.84 6.55 -10.15
C HIS A 14 13.46 7.27 -11.36
N PRO A 15 14.79 7.54 -11.39
CA PRO A 15 15.38 8.37 -12.45
C PRO A 15 15.29 7.76 -13.85
N ASN A 16 15.36 6.44 -13.96
CA ASN A 16 15.44 5.72 -15.23
C ASN A 16 14.17 4.89 -15.55
N ASP A 17 13.15 4.94 -14.71
CA ASP A 17 11.93 4.16 -14.92
C ASP A 17 10.71 4.89 -14.32
N PHE A 18 9.87 5.45 -15.19
CA PHE A 18 8.71 6.21 -14.78
C PHE A 18 7.63 5.37 -14.09
N ARG A 19 7.69 4.04 -14.24
CA ARG A 19 6.79 3.08 -13.56
C ARG A 19 7.28 2.65 -12.20
N LYS A 20 8.36 3.26 -11.70
CA LYS A 20 8.92 2.94 -10.38
C LYS A 20 9.08 4.19 -9.53
N CYS A 21 9.06 3.99 -8.23
CA CYS A 21 9.37 5.00 -7.24
C CYS A 21 10.36 4.48 -6.21
N ILE A 22 11.04 5.42 -5.54
CA ILE A 22 12.04 5.12 -4.50
C ILE A 22 11.54 5.74 -3.20
N LYS A 23 11.30 4.91 -2.19
CA LYS A 23 10.97 5.35 -0.84
C LYS A 23 12.26 5.49 -0.03
N VAL A 24 12.60 6.72 0.36
CA VAL A 24 13.80 7.06 1.15
C VAL A 24 13.37 7.57 2.52
N LYS A 25 14.04 7.16 3.57
CA LYS A 25 13.75 7.56 4.92
C LYS A 25 14.19 9.01 5.19
N LYS A 26 13.41 9.79 5.97
CA LYS A 26 13.70 11.18 6.33
C LYS A 26 14.83 11.31 7.35
N ARG A 27 14.98 10.33 8.27
CA ARG A 27 16.03 10.32 9.29
C ARG A 27 17.01 9.20 9.02
N ARG A 28 18.28 9.42 9.32
CA ARG A 28 19.34 8.42 9.14
C ARG A 28 19.25 7.26 10.13
N ASP A 29 18.67 7.50 11.29
CA ASP A 29 18.49 6.53 12.38
C ASP A 29 17.19 5.73 12.16
N GLY A 30 17.31 4.42 12.18
CA GLY A 30 16.20 3.47 12.08
C GLY A 30 15.95 2.96 10.66
N TRP A 31 16.52 1.86 10.35
CA TRP A 31 16.33 1.10 9.10
C TRP A 31 14.99 0.35 9.08
N GLU A 32 14.37 0.26 10.22
CA GLU A 32 13.45 -0.79 10.60
C GLU A 32 12.22 -0.85 9.71
N GLU A 33 11.65 0.29 9.31
CA GLU A 33 10.39 0.31 8.55
C GLU A 33 10.57 -0.15 7.09
N ASN A 34 11.60 0.36 6.41
CA ASN A 34 11.92 -0.07 5.06
C ASN A 34 12.36 -1.54 5.05
N LEU A 35 13.08 -1.97 6.10
CA LEU A 35 13.54 -3.34 6.25
C LEU A 35 12.38 -4.31 6.43
N ILE A 36 11.39 -3.97 7.27
CA ILE A 36 10.24 -4.84 7.54
C ILE A 36 9.37 -4.96 6.29
N GLU A 37 9.04 -3.84 5.66
CA GLU A 37 8.25 -3.82 4.44
C GLU A 37 8.96 -4.61 3.33
N TRP A 38 10.26 -4.36 3.12
CA TRP A 38 11.07 -5.09 2.17
C TRP A 38 11.11 -6.59 2.47
N PHE A 39 11.41 -6.96 3.71
CA PHE A 39 11.51 -8.36 4.11
C PHE A 39 10.17 -9.08 3.96
N TYR A 40 9.06 -8.43 4.34
CA TYR A 40 7.73 -8.97 4.19
C TYR A 40 7.36 -9.18 2.71
N LEU A 41 7.53 -8.16 1.88
CA LEU A 41 7.27 -8.25 0.43
C LEU A 41 8.18 -9.25 -0.27
N ARG A 42 9.44 -9.33 0.15
CA ARG A 42 10.37 -10.33 -0.36
C ARG A 42 9.93 -11.74 0.00
N SER A 43 9.40 -11.94 1.21
CA SER A 43 8.85 -13.25 1.62
C SER A 43 7.65 -13.68 0.78
N LEU A 44 6.80 -12.75 0.36
CA LEU A 44 5.70 -13.02 -0.58
C LEU A 44 6.23 -13.40 -1.97
N SER A 45 7.25 -12.71 -2.46
CA SER A 45 7.90 -13.02 -3.74
C SER A 45 8.53 -14.41 -3.76
N PHE A 46 9.12 -14.86 -2.66
CA PHE A 46 9.62 -16.24 -2.52
C PHE A 46 8.51 -17.28 -2.62
N LYS A 47 7.29 -16.94 -2.22
CA LYS A 47 6.11 -17.80 -2.38
C LYS A 47 5.55 -17.77 -3.81
N LYS A 48 6.23 -17.11 -4.76
CA LYS A 48 5.81 -16.92 -6.16
C LYS A 48 4.43 -16.26 -6.32
N TYR A 49 4.03 -15.44 -5.37
CA TYR A 49 2.77 -14.72 -5.48
C TYR A 49 2.99 -13.39 -6.18
N GLU A 50 2.43 -13.24 -7.37
CA GLU A 50 2.12 -11.93 -7.93
C GLU A 50 0.75 -11.52 -7.39
N VAL A 51 0.74 -10.48 -6.57
CA VAL A 51 -0.49 -9.99 -5.94
C VAL A 51 -0.96 -8.74 -6.67
N PRO A 52 -2.01 -8.81 -7.49
CA PRO A 52 -2.41 -7.70 -8.38
C PRO A 52 -2.75 -6.40 -7.65
N CYS A 53 -3.16 -6.50 -6.39
CA CYS A 53 -3.58 -5.36 -5.57
C CYS A 53 -2.47 -4.81 -4.66
N LEU A 54 -1.22 -5.19 -4.89
CA LEU A 54 -0.08 -4.82 -4.06
C LEU A 54 1.09 -4.37 -4.94
N VAL A 55 1.75 -3.28 -4.56
CA VAL A 55 2.98 -2.83 -5.26
C VAL A 55 4.11 -3.82 -5.06
N LYS A 56 4.83 -4.12 -6.13
CA LYS A 56 6.02 -4.97 -6.10
C LYS A 56 7.21 -4.21 -5.52
N CYS A 57 8.02 -4.92 -4.75
CA CYS A 57 9.27 -4.40 -4.19
C CYS A 57 10.45 -4.98 -4.96
N TYR A 58 11.32 -4.12 -5.50
CA TYR A 58 12.47 -4.50 -6.31
C TYR A 58 13.78 -4.60 -5.51
N GLY A 59 13.84 -3.99 -4.34
CA GLY A 59 15.01 -4.05 -3.46
C GLY A 59 15.60 -2.67 -3.15
N TRP A 60 16.80 -2.69 -2.60
CA TRP A 60 17.50 -1.52 -2.11
C TRP A 60 18.28 -0.80 -3.20
N VAL A 61 18.37 0.52 -3.07
CA VAL A 61 19.17 1.40 -3.92
C VAL A 61 19.86 2.47 -3.08
N SER A 62 21.10 2.80 -3.44
CA SER A 62 21.83 3.94 -2.86
C SER A 62 21.37 5.23 -3.55
N THR A 63 21.12 6.28 -2.77
CA THR A 63 20.77 7.61 -3.25
C THR A 63 21.68 8.67 -2.60
N ASN A 64 21.68 9.89 -3.12
CA ASN A 64 22.42 11.02 -2.54
C ASN A 64 21.94 11.45 -1.15
N ILE A 65 20.76 11.01 -0.71
CA ILE A 65 20.18 11.35 0.60
C ILE A 65 20.09 10.13 1.54
N GLY A 66 20.60 8.96 1.12
CA GLY A 66 20.63 7.73 1.90
C GLY A 66 20.10 6.52 1.13
N TYR A 67 19.94 5.41 1.82
CA TYR A 67 19.40 4.20 1.21
C TYR A 67 17.88 4.28 1.05
N GLY A 68 17.41 3.91 -0.14
CA GLY A 68 16.00 3.79 -0.47
C GLY A 68 15.62 2.38 -0.88
N VAL A 69 14.33 2.14 -0.98
CA VAL A 69 13.76 0.89 -1.51
C VAL A 69 12.91 1.22 -2.74
N VAL A 70 13.11 0.46 -3.80
CA VAL A 70 12.42 0.62 -5.09
C VAL A 70 11.12 -0.17 -5.09
N PHE A 71 10.03 0.48 -5.48
CA PHE A 71 8.70 -0.09 -5.61
C PHE A 71 8.08 0.25 -6.97
N ASP A 72 7.01 -0.47 -7.34
CA ASP A 72 6.13 -0.01 -8.40
C ASP A 72 5.55 1.36 -8.04
N LYS A 73 5.47 2.23 -9.04
CA LYS A 73 4.63 3.41 -9.01
C LYS A 73 3.29 3.02 -9.62
N VAL A 74 2.21 3.29 -8.90
CA VAL A 74 0.86 3.01 -9.41
C VAL A 74 0.51 4.06 -10.44
N VAL A 75 0.18 3.60 -11.65
CA VAL A 75 -0.24 4.43 -12.78
C VAL A 75 -1.56 3.90 -13.32
N ASP A 76 -2.38 4.80 -13.83
CA ASP A 76 -3.63 4.49 -14.50
C ASP A 76 -3.36 3.83 -15.87
N GLU A 77 -4.38 3.28 -16.50
CA GLU A 77 -4.22 2.57 -17.78
C GLU A 77 -3.73 3.50 -18.91
N ASP A 78 -4.09 4.77 -18.86
CA ASP A 78 -3.62 5.80 -19.81
C ASP A 78 -2.18 6.28 -19.56
N GLY A 79 -1.52 5.75 -18.50
CA GLY A 79 -0.16 6.09 -18.08
C GLY A 79 -0.06 7.30 -17.16
N SER A 80 -1.17 7.93 -16.80
CA SER A 80 -1.18 9.01 -15.82
C SER A 80 -0.93 8.48 -14.40
N ASP A 81 -0.52 9.38 -13.49
CA ASP A 81 -0.28 9.01 -12.10
C ASP A 81 -1.59 8.76 -11.38
N SER A 82 -1.76 7.56 -10.83
CA SER A 82 -2.91 7.25 -9.98
C SER A 82 -2.92 8.12 -8.73
N LEU A 83 -4.11 8.41 -8.22
CA LEU A 83 -4.31 9.19 -7.01
C LEU A 83 -4.36 8.31 -5.76
N THR A 84 -3.93 8.83 -4.61
CA THR A 84 -4.28 8.20 -3.34
C THR A 84 -5.79 8.27 -3.13
N LEU A 85 -6.36 7.31 -2.42
CA LEU A 85 -7.80 7.31 -2.12
C LEU A 85 -8.24 8.62 -1.46
N LYS A 86 -7.38 9.22 -0.62
CA LYS A 86 -7.65 10.53 -0.02
C LYS A 86 -7.82 11.64 -1.06
N LYS A 87 -6.92 11.71 -2.05
CA LYS A 87 -7.01 12.70 -3.13
C LYS A 87 -8.19 12.40 -4.03
N PHE A 88 -8.35 11.14 -4.39
CA PHE A 88 -9.42 10.68 -5.27
C PHE A 88 -10.81 11.03 -4.71
N ILE A 89 -11.07 10.76 -3.42
CA ILE A 89 -12.31 11.17 -2.77
C ILE A 89 -12.49 12.70 -2.82
N LYS A 90 -11.42 13.47 -2.59
CA LYS A 90 -11.51 14.95 -2.60
C LYS A 90 -11.79 15.52 -3.99
N GLU A 91 -11.22 14.93 -5.03
CA GLU A 91 -11.28 15.44 -6.40
C GLU A 91 -12.49 14.92 -7.19
N GLU A 92 -12.94 13.71 -6.88
CA GLU A 92 -13.99 13.00 -7.63
C GLU A 92 -15.15 12.53 -6.74
N TYR A 93 -15.37 13.18 -5.60
CA TYR A 93 -16.37 12.78 -4.60
C TYR A 93 -17.79 12.64 -5.21
N GLU A 94 -18.18 13.54 -6.10
CA GLU A 94 -19.50 13.53 -6.73
C GLU A 94 -19.74 12.31 -7.65
N LYS A 95 -18.67 11.64 -8.07
CA LYS A 95 -18.73 10.47 -8.96
C LYS A 95 -18.68 9.14 -8.22
N LEU A 96 -18.49 9.17 -6.89
CA LEU A 96 -18.31 7.98 -6.07
C LEU A 96 -19.47 7.80 -5.10
N SER A 97 -20.08 6.63 -5.15
CA SER A 97 -20.98 6.21 -4.08
C SER A 97 -20.21 5.51 -2.95
N CYS A 98 -20.75 5.58 -1.74
CA CYS A 98 -20.23 4.82 -0.61
C CYS A 98 -20.14 3.32 -0.92
N GLU A 99 -21.15 2.80 -1.63
CA GLU A 99 -21.22 1.40 -2.03
C GLU A 99 -20.07 1.03 -2.95
N THR A 100 -19.78 1.82 -3.98
CA THR A 100 -18.64 1.58 -4.90
C THR A 100 -17.32 1.50 -4.14
N VAL A 101 -17.08 2.43 -3.20
CA VAL A 101 -15.83 2.45 -2.40
C VAL A 101 -15.76 1.23 -1.47
N LEU A 102 -16.89 0.80 -0.90
CA LEU A 102 -16.95 -0.40 -0.08
C LEU A 102 -16.74 -1.68 -0.89
N GLU A 103 -17.27 -1.77 -2.11
CA GLU A 103 -17.04 -2.89 -3.02
C GLU A 103 -15.55 -3.02 -3.39
N MET A 104 -14.90 -1.91 -3.75
CA MET A 104 -13.47 -1.87 -4.02
C MET A 104 -12.63 -2.27 -2.79
N ALA A 105 -13.05 -1.85 -1.59
CA ALA A 105 -12.39 -2.25 -0.34
C ALA A 105 -12.57 -3.74 -0.04
N GLU A 106 -13.75 -4.30 -0.31
CA GLU A 106 -14.02 -5.73 -0.14
C GLU A 106 -13.23 -6.58 -1.14
N GLU A 107 -13.10 -6.13 -2.39
CA GLU A 107 -12.28 -6.78 -3.41
C GLU A 107 -10.80 -6.81 -2.98
N LEU A 108 -10.24 -5.66 -2.56
CA LEU A 108 -8.89 -5.57 -2.02
C LEU A 108 -8.70 -6.52 -0.84
N LYS A 109 -9.66 -6.56 0.09
CA LYS A 109 -9.66 -7.46 1.25
C LYS A 109 -9.66 -8.93 0.83
N LYS A 110 -10.49 -9.33 -0.13
CA LYS A 110 -10.54 -10.70 -0.66
C LYS A 110 -9.18 -11.12 -1.23
N HIS A 111 -8.54 -10.28 -2.03
CA HIS A 111 -7.19 -10.53 -2.54
C HIS A 111 -6.18 -10.69 -1.41
N CYS A 112 -6.15 -9.75 -0.46
CA CYS A 112 -5.23 -9.83 0.68
C CYS A 112 -5.44 -11.10 1.53
N LEU A 113 -6.68 -11.53 1.73
CA LEU A 113 -6.99 -12.76 2.44
C LEU A 113 -6.61 -14.01 1.63
N GLY A 114 -6.84 -14.02 0.33
CA GLY A 114 -6.46 -15.11 -0.56
C GLY A 114 -4.97 -15.42 -0.50
N TYR A 115 -4.15 -14.38 -0.55
CA TYR A 115 -2.68 -14.48 -0.47
C TYR A 115 -2.13 -14.47 0.97
N SER A 116 -3.00 -14.45 1.98
CA SER A 116 -2.62 -14.39 3.41
C SER A 116 -1.72 -13.19 3.74
N ILE A 117 -2.00 -12.03 3.16
CA ILE A 117 -1.26 -10.79 3.40
C ILE A 117 -1.70 -10.18 4.73
N ALA A 118 -0.74 -9.81 5.57
CA ALA A 118 -1.00 -9.09 6.80
C ALA A 118 -1.09 -7.59 6.52
N VAL A 119 -2.30 -7.10 6.30
CA VAL A 119 -2.57 -5.67 6.22
C VAL A 119 -2.70 -5.10 7.62
N THR A 120 -1.86 -4.14 7.96
CA THR A 120 -1.80 -3.54 9.28
C THR A 120 -2.43 -2.18 9.35
N GLU A 121 -2.48 -1.46 8.23
CA GLU A 121 -3.00 -0.09 8.17
C GLU A 121 -3.60 0.25 6.80
N PRO A 122 -4.76 -0.34 6.43
CA PRO A 122 -5.50 0.11 5.27
C PRO A 122 -6.12 1.47 5.60
N ASN A 123 -5.70 2.51 4.90
CA ASN A 123 -6.24 3.85 5.04
C ASN A 123 -6.12 4.63 3.73
N GLU A 124 -6.74 5.80 3.68
CA GLU A 124 -6.84 6.64 2.50
C GLU A 124 -5.50 7.16 1.95
N ASN A 125 -4.41 7.11 2.73
CA ASN A 125 -3.08 7.50 2.28
C ASN A 125 -2.25 6.29 1.80
N ASN A 126 -2.62 5.08 2.24
CA ASN A 126 -1.91 3.83 1.93
C ASN A 126 -2.53 3.05 0.78
N ILE A 127 -3.64 3.55 0.22
CA ILE A 127 -4.35 2.98 -0.91
C ILE A 127 -4.33 3.97 -2.07
N MET A 128 -3.94 3.50 -3.25
CA MET A 128 -4.08 4.22 -4.52
C MET A 128 -5.33 3.71 -5.26
N VAL A 129 -5.97 4.59 -6.01
CA VAL A 129 -7.08 4.26 -6.91
C VAL A 129 -6.53 4.23 -8.32
N ARG A 130 -6.41 3.04 -8.91
CA ARG A 130 -5.99 2.87 -10.29
C ARG A 130 -7.22 2.83 -11.20
N LYS A 131 -7.24 3.70 -12.21
CA LYS A 131 -8.27 3.72 -13.24
C LYS A 131 -7.89 2.76 -14.37
N GLU A 132 -8.81 1.88 -14.71
CA GLU A 132 -8.71 0.92 -15.83
C GLU A 132 -9.96 1.04 -16.70
N ALA A 133 -9.93 0.54 -17.94
CA ALA A 133 -11.10 0.52 -18.82
C ALA A 133 -12.32 -0.19 -18.19
N SER A 134 -12.07 -1.18 -17.33
CA SER A 134 -13.10 -1.92 -16.60
C SER A 134 -13.63 -1.22 -15.34
N GLY A 135 -13.09 -0.04 -14.97
CA GLY A 135 -13.43 0.70 -13.76
C GLY A 135 -12.22 1.00 -12.87
N CYS A 136 -12.48 1.34 -11.61
CA CYS A 136 -11.43 1.67 -10.65
C CYS A 136 -11.08 0.48 -9.75
N LYS A 137 -9.80 0.35 -9.39
CA LYS A 137 -9.31 -0.68 -8.47
C LYS A 137 -8.44 -0.10 -7.37
N PHE A 138 -8.53 -0.67 -6.19
CA PHE A 138 -7.64 -0.31 -5.09
C PHE A 138 -6.32 -1.07 -5.17
N VAL A 139 -5.22 -0.33 -5.02
CA VAL A 139 -3.85 -0.85 -4.92
C VAL A 139 -3.24 -0.40 -3.61
N LEU A 140 -2.81 -1.36 -2.80
CA LEU A 140 -2.19 -1.09 -1.50
C LEU A 140 -0.70 -0.78 -1.70
N ILE A 141 -0.26 0.39 -1.24
CA ILE A 141 1.11 0.89 -1.42
C ILE A 141 1.94 0.90 -0.13
N ASP A 142 1.29 0.75 1.02
CA ASP A 142 1.93 0.78 2.35
C ASP A 142 1.01 0.10 3.40
N GLY A 143 1.49 -0.02 4.63
CA GLY A 143 0.69 -0.57 5.75
C GLY A 143 0.56 -2.09 5.76
N ILE A 144 1.62 -2.80 5.32
CA ILE A 144 1.68 -4.26 5.28
C ILE A 144 2.82 -4.81 6.15
N GLY A 145 2.68 -6.05 6.61
CA GLY A 145 3.73 -6.81 7.32
C GLY A 145 4.01 -6.40 8.76
N GLY A 146 3.75 -5.16 9.15
CA GLY A 146 3.99 -4.66 10.52
C GLY A 146 4.03 -3.14 10.60
N ARG A 147 3.86 -2.59 11.79
CA ARG A 147 3.81 -1.14 11.99
C ARG A 147 5.15 -0.53 12.42
N GLU A 148 5.89 -1.19 13.28
CA GLU A 148 7.10 -0.64 13.91
C GLU A 148 8.04 -1.77 14.28
N GLY A 149 9.32 -1.64 13.95
CA GLY A 149 10.43 -2.50 14.34
C GLY A 149 10.29 -3.98 13.98
N VAL A 150 11.39 -4.70 14.06
CA VAL A 150 11.39 -6.17 13.96
C VAL A 150 10.80 -6.74 15.25
N SER A 151 9.52 -7.13 15.22
CA SER A 151 8.84 -7.72 16.36
C SER A 151 8.50 -9.18 16.08
N ILE A 152 8.37 -9.98 17.15
CA ILE A 152 7.91 -11.37 17.05
C ILE A 152 6.57 -11.45 16.30
N LYS A 153 5.69 -10.44 16.47
CA LYS A 153 4.40 -10.37 15.75
C LYS A 153 4.57 -10.28 14.24
N ASN A 154 5.57 -9.54 13.76
CA ASN A 154 5.82 -9.40 12.32
C ASN A 154 6.31 -10.73 11.72
N ILE A 155 7.14 -11.45 12.47
CA ILE A 155 7.59 -12.80 12.09
C ILE A 155 6.39 -13.77 12.05
N LEU A 156 5.50 -13.71 13.03
CA LEU A 156 4.29 -14.53 13.04
C LEU A 156 3.38 -14.27 11.83
N TYR A 157 3.30 -13.03 11.32
CA TYR A 157 2.53 -12.73 10.10
C TYR A 157 3.14 -13.34 8.84
N ILE A 158 4.46 -13.54 8.81
CA ILE A 158 5.16 -14.17 7.68
C ILE A 158 4.98 -15.68 7.71
N ILE A 159 5.12 -16.28 8.89
CA ILE A 159 5.13 -17.74 9.05
C ILE A 159 3.72 -18.31 9.07
N PHE A 160 2.80 -17.68 9.81
CA PHE A 160 1.47 -18.23 10.04
C PHE A 160 0.39 -17.41 9.33
N SER A 161 -0.14 -17.96 8.24
CA SER A 161 -1.23 -17.34 7.45
C SER A 161 -2.47 -16.99 8.26
N PHE A 162 -2.79 -17.76 9.31
CA PHE A 162 -3.92 -17.49 10.19
C PHE A 162 -3.79 -16.14 10.92
N TYR A 163 -2.61 -15.81 11.45
CA TYR A 163 -2.39 -14.52 12.10
C TYR A 163 -2.49 -13.36 11.13
N ALA A 164 -1.91 -13.51 9.92
CA ALA A 164 -2.02 -12.53 8.85
C ALA A 164 -3.48 -12.26 8.47
N ARG A 165 -4.24 -13.32 8.18
CA ARG A 165 -5.67 -13.22 7.83
C ARG A 165 -6.51 -12.60 8.94
N ARG A 166 -6.30 -12.98 10.21
CA ARG A 166 -7.00 -12.42 11.36
C ARG A 166 -6.72 -10.92 11.50
N LYS A 167 -5.45 -10.51 11.32
CA LYS A 167 -5.06 -9.10 11.34
C LYS A 167 -5.76 -8.31 10.23
N THR A 168 -5.72 -8.81 9.00
CA THR A 168 -6.33 -8.18 7.83
C THR A 168 -7.83 -8.01 8.00
N LYS A 169 -8.57 -9.06 8.38
CA LYS A 169 -10.01 -8.99 8.67
C LYS A 169 -10.34 -7.87 9.67
N LYS A 170 -9.59 -7.80 10.79
CA LYS A 170 -9.79 -6.77 11.83
C LYS A 170 -9.55 -5.36 11.33
N GLN A 171 -8.53 -5.17 10.48
CA GLN A 171 -8.18 -3.84 9.98
C GLN A 171 -9.15 -3.38 8.89
N PHE A 172 -9.56 -4.26 7.98
CA PHE A 172 -10.57 -3.92 6.97
C PHE A 172 -11.93 -3.61 7.59
N PHE A 173 -12.37 -4.33 8.60
CA PHE A 173 -13.58 -3.99 9.35
C PHE A 173 -13.57 -2.55 9.90
N ARG A 174 -12.41 -2.08 10.38
CA ARG A 174 -12.26 -0.69 10.85
C ARG A 174 -12.24 0.30 9.69
N PHE A 175 -11.63 -0.09 8.58
CA PHE A 175 -11.53 0.73 7.40
C PHE A 175 -12.91 0.92 6.73
N GLU A 176 -13.68 -0.13 6.60
CA GLU A 176 -15.07 -0.09 6.10
C GLU A 176 -15.97 0.82 6.94
N LYS A 177 -15.86 0.75 8.29
CA LYS A 177 -16.54 1.69 9.18
C LYS A 177 -16.12 3.14 8.93
N LYS A 178 -14.84 3.39 8.69
CA LYS A 178 -14.31 4.72 8.40
C LYS A 178 -14.84 5.25 7.07
N ILE A 179 -14.91 4.41 6.03
CA ILE A 179 -15.51 4.77 4.73
C ILE A 179 -16.96 5.24 4.93
N LYS A 180 -17.79 4.48 5.65
CA LYS A 180 -19.19 4.89 5.92
C LYS A 180 -19.26 6.25 6.60
N ILE A 181 -18.43 6.50 7.62
CA ILE A 181 -18.39 7.79 8.32
C ILE A 181 -17.98 8.95 7.38
N TRP A 182 -17.14 8.73 6.39
CA TRP A 182 -16.79 9.77 5.43
C TRP A 182 -17.98 10.19 4.57
N PHE A 183 -18.77 9.22 4.12
CA PHE A 183 -19.95 9.48 3.28
C PHE A 183 -21.17 9.97 4.08
N ASP A 184 -21.25 9.65 5.37
CA ASP A 184 -22.32 10.15 6.25
C ASP A 184 -22.11 11.64 6.65
N ARG A 185 -20.90 12.17 6.49
CA ARG A 185 -20.54 13.54 6.90
C ARG A 185 -20.43 14.54 5.73
N GLY A 186 -20.47 14.08 4.51
CA GLY A 186 -20.48 14.90 3.30
C GLY A 186 -21.89 15.12 2.81
#